data_dc0834dbfdb27e2112c28c36b4d0f2da
#
_entry.id   dc0834dbfdb27e2112c28c36b4d0f2da
#
_cell.length_a   1.000
_cell.length_b   1.000
_cell.length_c   1.000
_cell.angle_alpha   90.00
_cell.angle_beta   90.00
_cell.angle_gamma   90.00
#
_symmetry.space_group_name_H-M   'P 1'
#
loop_
_entity.id
_entity.type
_entity.pdbx_description
1 polymer ?
#
loop_
_entity_poly.entity_id
_entity_poly.type
_entity_poly.pdbx_seq_one_letter_code
_entity_poly.pdbx_strand_id
1 'polypeptide(L)'
;MKRGDLGYWQMRAKAGQPKKIPTPEILWEAACEYFQMRDESPWLAQDFIKGGDQAGKIIHMEKAVPYTWMGLEDYLREKGLAAKLDDYRSNKNNAYTEYADILTHISQIIQDQKFTGAAVGAFNPMIISRDLGLTEKTQSTIVQEQPLFPDED
;
A
#
# COMPACT_ATOMS: atom_id res chain seq x y z
N MET A 1 2.89 -24.48 2.62
CA MET A 1 3.47 -23.67 1.53
C MET A 1 3.58 -22.23 2.02
N LYS A 2 4.76 -21.68 2.08
CA LYS A 2 4.96 -20.28 2.50
C LYS A 2 4.48 -19.37 1.38
N ARG A 3 3.85 -18.25 1.72
CA ARG A 3 3.28 -17.30 0.74
C ARG A 3 4.31 -16.78 -0.27
N GLY A 4 5.60 -16.75 0.10
CA GLY A 4 6.70 -16.38 -0.79
C GLY A 4 6.96 -17.36 -1.95
N ASP A 5 6.40 -18.57 -1.88
CA ASP A 5 6.58 -19.61 -2.89
C ASP A 5 5.50 -19.54 -4.00
N LEU A 6 4.46 -18.73 -3.81
CA LEU A 6 3.37 -18.57 -4.79
C LEU A 6 3.57 -17.30 -5.62
N GLY A 7 3.44 -17.41 -6.94
CA GLY A 7 3.34 -16.25 -7.80
C GLY A 7 2.15 -15.37 -7.43
N TYR A 8 2.27 -14.06 -7.61
CA TYR A 8 1.26 -13.07 -7.23
C TYR A 8 -0.14 -13.38 -7.80
N TRP A 9 -0.19 -13.92 -9.03
CA TRP A 9 -1.44 -14.32 -9.68
C TRP A 9 -2.06 -15.59 -9.06
N GLN A 10 -1.23 -16.52 -8.56
CA GLN A 10 -1.68 -17.75 -7.93
C GLN A 10 -2.40 -17.49 -6.60
N MET A 11 -2.00 -16.45 -5.88
CA MET A 11 -2.70 -16.02 -4.67
C MET A 11 -4.12 -15.52 -4.96
N ARG A 12 -4.34 -14.96 -6.14
CA ARG A 12 -5.65 -14.49 -6.60
C ARG A 12 -6.49 -15.56 -7.29
N ALA A 13 -5.89 -16.67 -7.71
CA ALA A 13 -6.58 -17.73 -8.45
C ALA A 13 -7.45 -18.65 -7.57
N LYS A 14 -7.36 -18.58 -6.25
CA LYS A 14 -8.26 -19.30 -5.34
C LYS A 14 -9.67 -18.70 -5.43
N ALA A 15 -10.43 -19.18 -6.42
CA ALA A 15 -11.85 -18.85 -6.54
C ALA A 15 -12.66 -19.67 -5.53
N GLY A 16 -13.39 -18.98 -4.67
CA GLY A 16 -14.37 -19.56 -3.76
C GLY A 16 -15.22 -18.42 -3.21
N GLN A 17 -16.47 -18.71 -2.91
CA GLN A 17 -17.30 -17.70 -2.25
C GLN A 17 -16.75 -17.45 -0.85
N PRO A 18 -16.24 -16.24 -0.55
CA PRO A 18 -15.57 -15.99 0.71
C PRO A 18 -16.59 -15.99 1.85
N LYS A 19 -16.21 -16.54 2.98
CA LYS A 19 -16.98 -16.42 4.21
C LYS A 19 -16.92 -14.98 4.70
N LYS A 20 -18.01 -14.49 5.26
CA LYS A 20 -18.02 -13.21 5.97
C LYS A 20 -17.11 -13.31 7.20
N ILE A 21 -16.48 -12.20 7.55
CA ILE A 21 -15.68 -12.11 8.78
C ILE A 21 -16.66 -12.11 9.96
N PRO A 22 -16.55 -13.07 10.89
CA PRO A 22 -17.56 -13.23 11.95
C PRO A 22 -17.53 -12.12 13.00
N THR A 23 -16.34 -11.63 13.36
CA THR A 23 -16.17 -10.60 14.40
C THR A 23 -15.06 -9.61 14.04
N PRO A 24 -15.08 -8.39 14.61
CA PRO A 24 -14.02 -7.40 14.43
C PRO A 24 -12.65 -7.90 14.89
N GLU A 25 -12.59 -8.69 15.96
CA GLU A 25 -11.35 -9.24 16.51
C GLU A 25 -10.69 -10.18 15.52
N ILE A 26 -11.45 -11.01 14.83
CA ILE A 26 -10.93 -11.90 13.78
C ILE A 26 -10.34 -11.09 12.61
N LEU A 27 -10.97 -10.00 12.22
CA LEU A 27 -10.42 -9.09 11.22
C LEU A 27 -9.09 -8.47 11.69
N TRP A 28 -9.04 -8.05 12.95
CA TRP A 28 -7.83 -7.46 13.52
C TRP A 28 -6.67 -8.45 13.58
N GLU A 29 -6.92 -9.67 14.07
CA GLU A 29 -5.92 -10.74 14.10
C GLU A 29 -5.39 -11.06 12.69
N ALA A 30 -6.28 -11.19 11.71
CA ALA A 30 -5.89 -11.42 10.32
C ALA A 30 -5.09 -10.25 9.73
N ALA A 31 -5.41 -9.01 10.09
CA ALA A 31 -4.65 -7.84 9.66
C ALA A 31 -3.25 -7.83 10.28
N CYS A 32 -3.12 -8.14 11.57
CA CYS A 32 -1.81 -8.26 12.22
C CYS A 32 -0.95 -9.35 11.59
N GLU A 33 -1.52 -10.51 11.30
CA GLU A 33 -0.82 -11.60 10.60
C GLU A 33 -0.38 -11.16 9.18
N TYR A 34 -1.23 -10.42 8.47
CA TYR A 34 -0.89 -9.88 7.17
C TYR A 34 0.30 -8.91 7.24
N PHE A 35 0.30 -7.99 8.19
CA PHE A 35 1.40 -7.03 8.37
C PHE A 35 2.70 -7.76 8.69
N GLN A 36 2.66 -8.69 9.64
CA GLN A 36 3.84 -9.50 9.98
C GLN A 36 4.35 -10.29 8.76
N MET A 37 3.47 -10.94 8.03
CA MET A 37 3.83 -11.68 6.82
C MET A 37 4.50 -10.77 5.77
N ARG A 38 4.02 -9.52 5.62
CA ARG A 38 4.64 -8.55 4.71
C ARG A 38 6.04 -8.16 5.14
N ASP A 39 6.24 -7.91 6.42
CA ASP A 39 7.55 -7.55 6.98
C ASP A 39 8.57 -8.69 6.86
N GLU A 40 8.11 -9.92 7.02
CA GLU A 40 8.95 -11.13 6.94
C GLU A 40 9.18 -11.61 5.49
N SER A 41 8.48 -11.07 4.51
CA SER A 41 8.55 -11.47 3.10
C SER A 41 8.89 -10.29 2.19
N PRO A 42 10.13 -9.76 2.23
CA PRO A 42 10.55 -8.66 1.38
C PRO A 42 10.56 -9.08 -0.08
N TRP A 43 10.49 -8.10 -0.96
CA TRP A 43 10.68 -8.30 -2.39
C TRP A 43 12.15 -8.52 -2.70
N LEU A 44 12.49 -9.63 -3.34
CA LEU A 44 13.85 -9.92 -3.77
C LEU A 44 14.10 -9.35 -5.18
N ALA A 45 14.79 -8.22 -5.24
CA ALA A 45 15.22 -7.64 -6.50
C ALA A 45 16.58 -8.20 -6.89
N GLN A 46 16.73 -8.61 -8.16
CA GLN A 46 18.04 -8.96 -8.71
C GLN A 46 18.83 -7.69 -9.00
N ASP A 47 20.08 -7.69 -8.61
CA ASP A 47 21.08 -6.69 -9.00
C ASP A 47 22.42 -7.42 -9.24
N PHE A 48 23.42 -6.70 -9.71
CA PHE A 48 24.75 -7.26 -9.91
C PHE A 48 25.81 -6.29 -9.37
N ILE A 49 26.92 -6.90 -8.96
CA ILE A 49 28.06 -6.13 -8.43
C ILE A 49 28.71 -5.37 -9.59
N LYS A 50 28.77 -4.04 -9.47
CA LYS A 50 29.22 -3.13 -10.54
C LYS A 50 30.73 -2.91 -10.59
N GLY A 51 31.49 -3.42 -9.61
CA GLY A 51 32.94 -3.20 -9.56
C GLY A 51 33.67 -4.14 -8.61
N GLY A 52 35.00 -4.15 -8.68
CA GLY A 52 35.86 -5.02 -7.88
C GLY A 52 36.01 -6.43 -8.43
N ASP A 53 36.67 -7.30 -7.67
CA ASP A 53 36.96 -8.69 -8.09
C ASP A 53 35.72 -9.57 -8.29
N GLN A 54 34.57 -9.11 -7.83
CA GLN A 54 33.29 -9.82 -7.95
C GLN A 54 32.32 -9.14 -8.94
N ALA A 55 32.82 -8.24 -9.77
CA ALA A 55 32.01 -7.56 -10.78
C ALA A 55 31.26 -8.56 -11.68
N GLY A 56 29.96 -8.29 -11.92
CA GLY A 56 29.08 -9.15 -12.71
C GLY A 56 28.42 -10.28 -11.94
N LYS A 57 28.74 -10.51 -10.66
CA LYS A 57 28.06 -11.50 -9.83
C LYS A 57 26.64 -11.02 -9.50
N ILE A 58 25.66 -11.90 -9.70
CA ILE A 58 24.26 -11.64 -9.38
C ILE A 58 24.09 -11.66 -7.86
N ILE A 59 23.45 -10.63 -7.32
CA ILE A 59 23.04 -10.54 -5.93
C ILE A 59 21.53 -10.31 -5.83
N HIS A 60 20.94 -10.71 -4.71
CA HIS A 60 19.55 -10.47 -4.41
C HIS A 60 19.47 -9.43 -3.28
N MET A 61 18.80 -8.32 -3.55
CA MET A 61 18.58 -7.27 -2.56
C MET A 61 17.15 -7.35 -2.04
N GLU A 62 17.01 -7.39 -0.74
CA GLU A 62 15.72 -7.32 -0.09
C GLU A 62 15.18 -5.89 -0.13
N LYS A 63 13.94 -5.75 -0.60
CA LYS A 63 13.22 -4.48 -0.60
C LYS A 63 11.94 -4.62 0.21
N ALA A 64 11.70 -3.68 1.11
CA ALA A 64 10.47 -3.60 1.87
C ALA A 64 9.25 -3.47 0.94
N VAL A 65 8.14 -4.08 1.33
CA VAL A 65 6.89 -4.06 0.57
C VAL A 65 5.85 -3.25 1.35
N PRO A 66 5.24 -2.23 0.72
CA PRO A 66 4.20 -1.44 1.40
C PRO A 66 2.96 -2.29 1.70
N TYR A 67 2.31 -1.97 2.81
CA TYR A 67 0.99 -2.52 3.12
C TYR A 67 -0.06 -1.93 2.18
N THR A 68 -1.00 -2.76 1.74
CA THR A 68 -2.10 -2.32 0.88
C THR A 68 -3.40 -2.98 1.30
N TRP A 69 -4.52 -2.30 1.07
CA TRP A 69 -5.85 -2.89 1.25
C TRP A 69 -6.05 -4.13 0.37
N MET A 70 -5.60 -4.07 -0.88
CA MET A 70 -5.69 -5.21 -1.80
C MET A 70 -4.88 -6.41 -1.29
N GLY A 71 -3.70 -6.17 -0.73
CA GLY A 71 -2.88 -7.21 -0.13
C GLY A 71 -3.54 -7.85 1.09
N LEU A 72 -4.20 -7.03 1.93
CA LEU A 72 -4.97 -7.54 3.05
C LEU A 72 -6.18 -8.37 2.58
N GLU A 73 -6.91 -7.91 1.57
CA GLU A 73 -8.03 -8.64 0.99
C GLU A 73 -7.59 -9.98 0.39
N ASP A 74 -6.45 -10.02 -0.30
CA ASP A 74 -5.88 -11.27 -0.82
C ASP A 74 -5.52 -12.24 0.32
N TYR A 75 -4.98 -11.71 1.43
CA TYR A 75 -4.68 -12.50 2.62
C TYR A 75 -5.95 -13.07 3.28
N LEU A 76 -6.98 -12.24 3.43
CA LEU A 76 -8.28 -12.66 3.96
C LEU A 76 -8.93 -13.73 3.09
N ARG A 77 -8.84 -13.59 1.78
CA ARG A 77 -9.35 -14.59 0.82
C ARG A 77 -8.62 -15.91 0.97
N GLU A 78 -7.31 -15.89 1.13
CA GLU A 78 -6.50 -17.08 1.36
C GLU A 78 -6.91 -17.80 2.66
N LYS A 79 -7.25 -17.04 3.69
CA LYS A 79 -7.81 -17.56 4.95
C LYS A 79 -9.28 -18.00 4.84
N GLY A 80 -9.97 -17.71 3.75
CA GLY A 80 -11.37 -18.03 3.55
C GLY A 80 -12.33 -17.14 4.36
N LEU A 81 -11.91 -15.93 4.73
CA LEU A 81 -12.70 -15.00 5.54
C LEU A 81 -13.52 -14.04 4.69
N ALA A 82 -12.91 -13.28 3.80
CA ALA A 82 -13.60 -12.36 2.91
C ALA A 82 -12.80 -12.13 1.62
N ALA A 83 -13.48 -11.76 0.52
CA ALA A 83 -12.82 -11.40 -0.73
C ALA A 83 -12.59 -9.90 -0.86
N LYS A 84 -13.46 -9.11 -0.28
CA LYS A 84 -13.44 -7.64 -0.33
C LYS A 84 -13.89 -7.05 0.99
N LEU A 85 -13.33 -5.90 1.32
CA LEU A 85 -13.67 -5.15 2.52
C LEU A 85 -14.53 -3.90 2.23
N ASP A 86 -14.94 -3.69 0.98
CA ASP A 86 -15.68 -2.48 0.59
C ASP A 86 -16.97 -2.32 1.38
N ASP A 87 -17.76 -3.39 1.53
CA ASP A 87 -19.00 -3.37 2.30
C ASP A 87 -18.76 -3.06 3.78
N TYR A 88 -17.67 -3.58 4.36
CA TYR A 88 -17.26 -3.30 5.74
C TYR A 88 -16.80 -1.84 5.90
N ARG A 89 -15.97 -1.36 4.98
CA ARG A 89 -15.42 0.00 5.01
C ARG A 89 -16.48 1.07 4.77
N SER A 90 -17.44 0.80 3.90
CA SER A 90 -18.57 1.70 3.63
C SER A 90 -19.70 1.59 4.63
N ASN A 91 -19.62 0.63 5.55
CA ASN A 91 -20.69 0.29 6.50
C ASN A 91 -22.04 0.12 5.81
N LYS A 92 -22.06 -0.70 4.77
CA LYS A 92 -23.22 -0.92 3.92
C LYS A 92 -24.45 -1.32 4.74
N ASN A 93 -25.55 -0.60 4.55
CA ASN A 93 -26.79 -0.82 5.29
C ASN A 93 -26.66 -0.74 6.82
N ASN A 94 -25.65 -0.06 7.34
CA ASN A 94 -25.30 0.00 8.77
C ASN A 94 -25.07 -1.37 9.42
N ALA A 95 -24.73 -2.38 8.63
CA ALA A 95 -24.54 -3.75 9.10
C ALA A 95 -23.15 -4.01 9.71
N TYR A 96 -22.19 -3.09 9.51
CA TYR A 96 -20.78 -3.27 9.86
C TYR A 96 -20.27 -2.21 10.85
N THR A 97 -21.16 -1.57 11.59
CA THR A 97 -20.79 -0.48 12.51
C THR A 97 -19.76 -0.92 13.57
N GLU A 98 -19.84 -2.15 14.04
CA GLU A 98 -18.89 -2.72 15.02
C GLU A 98 -17.46 -2.85 14.50
N TYR A 99 -17.26 -2.82 13.17
CA TYR A 99 -15.95 -2.92 12.52
C TYR A 99 -15.27 -1.55 12.32
N ALA A 100 -15.98 -0.47 12.53
CA ALA A 100 -15.52 0.88 12.16
C ALA A 100 -14.20 1.25 12.82
N ASP A 101 -14.05 1.01 14.12
CA ASP A 101 -12.84 1.36 14.87
C ASP A 101 -11.62 0.57 14.39
N ILE A 102 -11.79 -0.73 14.17
CA ILE A 102 -10.73 -1.61 13.69
C ILE A 102 -10.32 -1.26 12.27
N LEU A 103 -11.29 -0.99 11.39
CA LEU A 103 -11.02 -0.57 10.02
C LEU A 103 -10.29 0.77 9.96
N THR A 104 -10.65 1.70 10.83
CA THR A 104 -9.96 2.99 10.97
C THR A 104 -8.51 2.76 11.43
N HIS A 105 -8.30 1.93 12.42
CA HIS A 105 -6.95 1.61 12.91
C HIS A 105 -6.09 0.94 11.82
N ILE A 106 -6.64 -0.05 11.12
CA ILE A 106 -5.97 -0.69 9.97
C ILE A 106 -5.59 0.35 8.91
N SER A 107 -6.51 1.27 8.59
CA SER A 107 -6.26 2.35 7.62
C SER A 107 -5.09 3.24 8.05
N GLN A 108 -5.06 3.63 9.33
CA GLN A 108 -3.97 4.44 9.88
C GLN A 108 -2.62 3.72 9.78
N ILE A 109 -2.56 2.44 10.13
CA ILE A 109 -1.33 1.64 10.02
C ILE A 109 -0.84 1.57 8.58
N ILE A 110 -1.73 1.30 7.63
CA ILE A 110 -1.39 1.23 6.20
C ILE A 110 -0.86 2.58 5.70
N GLN A 111 -1.54 3.68 6.04
CA GLN A 111 -1.15 5.02 5.60
C GLN A 111 0.17 5.46 6.24
N ASP A 112 0.35 5.23 7.53
CA ASP A 112 1.56 5.60 8.26
C ASP A 112 2.78 4.83 7.75
N GLN A 113 2.66 3.53 7.56
CA GLN A 113 3.74 2.70 6.99
C GLN A 113 4.15 3.18 5.60
N LYS A 114 3.20 3.50 4.74
CA LYS A 114 3.46 4.03 3.40
C LYS A 114 4.13 5.40 3.45
N PHE A 115 3.62 6.31 4.25
CA PHE A 115 4.17 7.66 4.39
C PHE A 115 5.60 7.62 4.95
N THR A 116 5.78 6.91 6.06
CA THR A 116 7.08 6.77 6.72
C THR A 116 8.09 6.09 5.80
N GLY A 117 7.71 5.01 5.13
CA GLY A 117 8.55 4.30 4.17
C GLY A 117 8.99 5.18 3.00
N ALA A 118 8.11 6.04 2.49
CA ALA A 118 8.46 7.02 1.47
C ALA A 118 9.39 8.11 2.01
N ALA A 119 9.13 8.60 3.22
CA ALA A 119 9.92 9.65 3.86
C ALA A 119 11.37 9.24 4.11
N VAL A 120 11.61 7.98 4.47
CA VAL A 120 12.97 7.44 4.70
C VAL A 120 13.59 6.82 3.44
N GLY A 121 12.93 6.87 2.30
CA GLY A 121 13.44 6.37 1.03
C GLY A 121 13.33 4.85 0.84
N ALA A 122 12.60 4.14 1.71
CA ALA A 122 12.33 2.71 1.55
C ALA A 122 11.35 2.43 0.41
N PHE A 123 10.40 3.33 0.16
CA PHE A 123 9.43 3.26 -0.93
C PHE A 123 9.62 4.42 -1.91
N ASN A 124 9.10 4.28 -3.12
CA ASN A 124 9.11 5.36 -4.10
C ASN A 124 8.16 6.49 -3.65
N PRO A 125 8.68 7.71 -3.33
CA PRO A 125 7.87 8.77 -2.77
C PRO A 125 6.81 9.29 -3.75
N MET A 126 7.07 9.27 -5.06
CA MET A 126 6.12 9.74 -6.07
C MET A 126 4.91 8.79 -6.16
N ILE A 127 5.13 7.49 -6.13
CA ILE A 127 4.05 6.49 -6.15
C ILE A 127 3.23 6.60 -4.87
N ILE A 128 3.88 6.67 -3.72
CA ILE A 128 3.20 6.76 -2.42
C ILE A 128 2.41 8.07 -2.29
N SER A 129 2.96 9.21 -2.73
CA SER A 129 2.24 10.48 -2.66
C SER A 129 0.95 10.47 -3.48
N ARG A 130 0.98 9.83 -4.65
CA ARG A 130 -0.21 9.66 -5.49
C ARG A 130 -1.22 8.71 -4.85
N ASP A 131 -0.76 7.61 -4.29
CA ASP A 131 -1.62 6.62 -3.61
C ASP A 131 -2.30 7.24 -2.37
N LEU A 132 -1.60 8.06 -1.60
CA LEU A 132 -2.14 8.77 -0.45
C LEU A 132 -2.95 10.03 -0.81
N GLY A 133 -2.99 10.42 -2.08
CA GLY A 133 -3.71 11.62 -2.54
C GLY A 133 -3.07 12.93 -2.09
N LEU A 134 -1.77 12.95 -1.83
CA LEU A 134 -1.02 14.16 -1.48
C LEU A 134 -0.84 15.03 -2.73
N THR A 135 -1.25 16.29 -2.66
CA THR A 135 -1.11 17.26 -3.74
C THR A 135 -0.03 18.28 -3.43
N GLU A 136 0.82 18.54 -4.42
CA GLU A 136 1.77 19.65 -4.36
C GLU A 136 1.01 20.98 -4.58
N LYS A 137 1.08 21.88 -3.60
CA LYS A 137 0.50 23.22 -3.75
C LYS A 137 1.49 24.09 -4.49
N THR A 138 1.32 24.22 -5.79
CA THR A 138 2.09 25.19 -6.60
C THR A 138 1.35 26.51 -6.58
N GLN A 139 1.93 27.52 -5.95
CA GLN A 139 1.42 28.89 -5.99
C GLN A 139 2.17 29.64 -7.10
N SER A 140 1.56 29.78 -8.28
CA SER A 140 2.10 30.63 -9.33
C SER A 140 1.57 32.05 -9.13
N THR A 141 2.44 32.98 -8.82
CA THR A 141 2.12 34.41 -8.83
C THR A 141 2.32 34.90 -10.26
N ILE A 142 1.22 35.20 -10.96
CA ILE A 142 1.29 35.89 -12.25
C ILE A 142 1.56 37.37 -11.94
N VAL A 143 2.79 37.81 -12.15
CA VAL A 143 3.12 39.22 -12.14
C VAL A 143 2.69 39.77 -13.50
N GLN A 144 1.63 40.55 -13.52
CA GLN A 144 1.29 41.33 -14.70
C GLN A 144 2.33 42.44 -14.81
N GLU A 145 3.23 42.34 -15.79
CA GLU A 145 4.09 43.43 -16.14
C GLU A 145 3.25 44.56 -16.73
N GLN A 146 3.25 45.70 -16.07
CA GLN A 146 2.69 46.91 -16.67
C GLN A 146 3.58 47.34 -17.83
N PRO A 147 3.00 47.74 -18.99
CA PRO A 147 3.79 48.27 -20.10
C PRO A 147 4.62 49.47 -19.65
N LEU A 148 5.91 49.42 -19.96
CA LEU A 148 6.89 50.46 -19.59
C LEU A 148 6.59 51.85 -20.18
N PHE A 149 5.70 51.91 -21.18
CA PHE A 149 5.31 53.13 -21.81
C PHE A 149 3.78 53.27 -21.76
N PRO A 150 3.24 54.38 -21.20
CA PRO A 150 1.83 54.66 -21.35
C PRO A 150 1.56 55.00 -22.83
N ASP A 151 0.43 54.48 -23.36
CA ASP A 151 -0.02 54.85 -24.69
C ASP A 151 -0.18 56.39 -24.74
N GLU A 152 0.61 57.05 -25.60
CA GLU A 152 0.43 58.47 -25.90
C GLU A 152 -0.82 58.58 -26.76
N ASP A 153 -1.82 59.34 -26.29
CA ASP A 153 -3.01 59.75 -27.04
C ASP A 153 -2.68 60.70 -28.20
#